data_09c4581813002be1a8b76512aa85027f
#
_entry.id   09c4581813002be1a8b76512aa85027f
#
_cell.length_a   1.000
_cell.length_b   1.000
_cell.length_c   1.000
_cell.angle_alpha   90.00
_cell.angle_beta   90.00
_cell.angle_gamma   90.00
#
_symmetry.space_group_name_H-M   'P 1'
#
loop_
_entity.id
_entity.type
_entity.pdbx_description
1 polymer ?
#
loop_
_entity_poly.entity_id
_entity_poly.type
_entity_poly.pdbx_seq_one_letter_code
_entity_poly.pdbx_strand_id
1 'polypeptide(L)'
;MTQKYDAIIIGAGQAGPPLAKRLSNAGQSVAMIERHRFGGTCVNTGCIPTKAMVASAYAAHLARRGIDYGVAINGDVRADMQIIKARKDRMSEQSRTGIEKMLRSLPRGAVYIGHARFQTAHEVSVGNQTMSADRIFINVGGRAIVPSMPGLDQVPFLTNSSMMDLDIVPPHLVIVGGSYVGLEFAQMFRRFGSEVTIIEMASRLVQREDPDISTAIQDVLIGEGITLRLNARCIRVSGHPGAITAHVDCGEGSRSIHGTHLLLAVGRQPNTDDLGLDAAGVTRDEHGYIAVNDRLETNVPGIWALGECNGHGAFTHTAYNDFEVVASNLLARGNRKVSDRVPAYALYIDPPLGRAGLTETEAQRNGYKILVGKRPMTRVARAVEKGETNGLMKIIVDSQSQQILGAAIFGTGGDEAIHCVLGTIYARAPYQVMEHAMHIHPTVCELVPTLLEELAPPASQP
;
A
#
# COMPACT_ATOMS: atom_id res chain seq x y z
N MET A 1 19.02 -34.80 -11.25
CA MET A 1 18.18 -35.51 -10.26
C MET A 1 17.22 -34.46 -9.67
N THR A 2 15.92 -34.78 -9.64
CA THR A 2 14.90 -33.89 -9.03
C THR A 2 15.00 -33.98 -7.52
N GLN A 3 15.11 -32.85 -6.84
CA GLN A 3 15.19 -32.76 -5.38
C GLN A 3 13.77 -32.65 -4.80
N LYS A 4 13.40 -33.55 -3.87
CA LYS A 4 12.06 -33.61 -3.31
C LYS A 4 11.96 -32.82 -1.99
N TYR A 5 10.89 -32.01 -1.83
CA TYR A 5 10.51 -31.28 -0.63
C TYR A 5 9.06 -31.54 -0.27
N ASP A 6 8.67 -31.28 0.99
CA ASP A 6 7.27 -31.28 1.41
C ASP A 6 6.54 -30.03 0.88
N ALA A 7 7.29 -28.91 0.73
CA ALA A 7 6.75 -27.65 0.22
C ALA A 7 7.78 -26.86 -0.59
N ILE A 8 7.32 -26.18 -1.64
CA ILE A 8 8.08 -25.18 -2.39
C ILE A 8 7.38 -23.83 -2.23
N ILE A 9 8.13 -22.76 -1.93
CA ILE A 9 7.63 -21.39 -1.84
C ILE A 9 8.37 -20.55 -2.86
N ILE A 10 7.64 -19.93 -3.78
CA ILE A 10 8.17 -19.08 -4.85
C ILE A 10 7.99 -17.61 -4.48
N GLY A 11 9.05 -16.93 -4.13
CA GLY A 11 9.09 -15.54 -3.73
C GLY A 11 9.19 -15.35 -2.22
N ALA A 12 10.24 -14.63 -1.80
CA ALA A 12 10.49 -14.26 -0.41
C ALA A 12 9.88 -12.88 -0.04
N GLY A 13 8.65 -12.62 -0.53
CA GLY A 13 7.84 -11.47 -0.13
C GLY A 13 7.28 -11.62 1.28
N GLN A 14 6.20 -10.89 1.62
CA GLN A 14 5.74 -10.79 3.02
C GLN A 14 5.00 -12.04 3.53
N ALA A 15 4.47 -12.89 2.65
CA ALA A 15 3.82 -14.15 3.03
C ALA A 15 4.78 -15.35 3.03
N GLY A 16 5.76 -15.37 2.12
CA GLY A 16 6.65 -16.52 1.91
C GLY A 16 7.52 -16.88 3.13
N PRO A 17 8.34 -15.95 3.67
CA PRO A 17 9.24 -16.22 4.79
C PRO A 17 8.53 -16.70 6.07
N PRO A 18 7.44 -16.08 6.55
CA PRO A 18 6.73 -16.57 7.71
C PRO A 18 6.08 -17.94 7.47
N LEU A 19 5.59 -18.22 6.26
CA LEU A 19 5.08 -19.53 5.88
C LEU A 19 6.19 -20.59 5.91
N ALA A 20 7.35 -20.31 5.32
CA ALA A 20 8.51 -21.21 5.35
C ALA A 20 8.91 -21.57 6.78
N LYS A 21 8.97 -20.58 7.67
CA LYS A 21 9.27 -20.76 9.09
C LYS A 21 8.23 -21.66 9.78
N ARG A 22 6.94 -21.42 9.54
CA ARG A 22 5.85 -22.22 10.13
C ARG A 22 5.87 -23.67 9.66
N LEU A 23 6.08 -23.91 8.35
CA LEU A 23 6.17 -25.27 7.79
C LEU A 23 7.42 -26.01 8.30
N SER A 24 8.59 -25.35 8.30
CA SER A 24 9.83 -25.93 8.82
C SER A 24 9.71 -26.30 10.31
N ASN A 25 9.12 -25.42 11.12
CA ASN A 25 8.87 -25.69 12.56
C ASN A 25 7.87 -26.83 12.77
N ALA A 26 6.98 -27.08 11.80
CA ALA A 26 6.08 -28.25 11.81
C ALA A 26 6.76 -29.54 11.27
N GLY A 27 8.08 -29.53 11.08
CA GLY A 27 8.86 -30.67 10.65
C GLY A 27 8.90 -30.92 9.14
N GLN A 28 8.35 -30.02 8.33
CA GLN A 28 8.34 -30.14 6.87
C GLN A 28 9.65 -29.62 6.25
N SER A 29 10.10 -30.26 5.19
CA SER A 29 11.20 -29.78 4.34
C SER A 29 10.68 -28.72 3.36
N VAL A 30 11.33 -27.55 3.31
CA VAL A 30 10.87 -26.41 2.55
C VAL A 30 11.95 -25.89 1.62
N ALA A 31 11.67 -25.77 0.32
CA ALA A 31 12.47 -25.01 -0.62
C ALA A 31 11.90 -23.58 -0.76
N MET A 32 12.70 -22.58 -0.43
CA MET A 32 12.41 -21.18 -0.67
C MET A 32 13.17 -20.71 -1.90
N ILE A 33 12.45 -20.14 -2.87
CA ILE A 33 13.06 -19.62 -4.10
C ILE A 33 12.86 -18.09 -4.14
N GLU A 34 13.96 -17.34 -4.32
CA GLU A 34 13.91 -15.89 -4.51
C GLU A 34 14.77 -15.50 -5.71
N ARG A 35 14.22 -14.68 -6.62
CA ARG A 35 14.96 -14.31 -7.83
C ARG A 35 15.85 -13.08 -7.68
N HIS A 36 15.56 -12.18 -6.71
CA HIS A 36 16.26 -10.91 -6.55
C HIS A 36 16.67 -10.62 -5.11
N ARG A 37 15.75 -10.07 -4.31
CA ARG A 37 16.01 -9.56 -2.97
C ARG A 37 14.97 -10.06 -1.98
N PHE A 38 15.43 -10.61 -0.87
CA PHE A 38 14.55 -11.05 0.22
C PHE A 38 13.69 -9.90 0.77
N GLY A 39 12.48 -10.21 1.17
CA GLY A 39 11.51 -9.26 1.72
C GLY A 39 10.57 -8.65 0.68
N GLY A 40 10.81 -8.89 -0.62
CA GLY A 40 9.95 -8.41 -1.72
C GLY A 40 9.83 -6.89 -1.79
N THR A 41 8.77 -6.40 -2.41
CA THR A 41 8.51 -4.97 -2.63
C THR A 41 8.51 -4.18 -1.31
N CYS A 42 7.85 -4.68 -0.27
CA CYS A 42 7.71 -3.97 1.01
C CYS A 42 9.06 -3.54 1.61
N VAL A 43 10.03 -4.45 1.63
CA VAL A 43 11.36 -4.22 2.22
C VAL A 43 12.26 -3.39 1.31
N ASN A 44 12.19 -3.63 0.00
CA ASN A 44 13.21 -3.11 -0.92
C ASN A 44 12.80 -1.86 -1.68
N THR A 45 11.51 -1.72 -2.08
CA THR A 45 11.04 -0.64 -2.96
C THR A 45 9.62 -0.15 -2.60
N GLY A 46 9.14 -0.49 -1.40
CA GLY A 46 7.79 -0.14 -0.93
C GLY A 46 7.79 0.42 0.49
N CYS A 47 7.09 -0.26 1.40
CA CYS A 47 6.75 0.28 2.72
C CYS A 47 7.96 0.80 3.51
N ILE A 48 8.99 -0.02 3.74
CA ILE A 48 10.13 0.36 4.57
C ILE A 48 10.89 1.57 4.00
N PRO A 49 11.39 1.53 2.75
CA PRO A 49 12.15 2.67 2.22
C PRO A 49 11.27 3.92 2.05
N THR A 50 10.03 3.80 1.58
CA THR A 50 9.15 4.95 1.40
C THR A 50 8.83 5.61 2.75
N LYS A 51 8.44 4.85 3.78
CA LYS A 51 8.11 5.42 5.09
C LYS A 51 9.35 5.97 5.81
N ALA A 52 10.55 5.42 5.56
CA ALA A 52 11.78 6.04 6.01
C ALA A 52 12.01 7.42 5.38
N MET A 53 11.70 7.58 4.08
CA MET A 53 11.79 8.87 3.40
C MET A 53 10.66 9.83 3.81
N VAL A 54 9.42 9.35 3.99
CA VAL A 54 8.29 10.12 4.54
C VAL A 54 8.67 10.71 5.91
N ALA A 55 9.27 9.92 6.79
CA ALA A 55 9.74 10.41 8.10
C ALA A 55 10.81 11.50 7.96
N SER A 56 11.71 11.41 6.98
CA SER A 56 12.69 12.47 6.70
C SER A 56 12.03 13.73 6.15
N ALA A 57 11.00 13.57 5.29
CA ALA A 57 10.22 14.69 4.76
C ALA A 57 9.40 15.40 5.85
N TYR A 58 8.82 14.62 6.78
CA TYR A 58 8.12 15.15 7.94
C TYR A 58 9.07 15.93 8.86
N ALA A 59 10.28 15.43 9.12
CA ALA A 59 11.28 16.16 9.89
C ALA A 59 11.65 17.51 9.25
N ALA A 60 11.82 17.55 7.92
CA ALA A 60 12.06 18.81 7.20
C ALA A 60 10.85 19.76 7.27
N HIS A 61 9.63 19.24 7.21
CA HIS A 61 8.40 20.01 7.37
C HIS A 61 8.28 20.62 8.77
N LEU A 62 8.49 19.84 9.83
CA LEU A 62 8.48 20.33 11.20
C LEU A 62 9.57 21.37 11.45
N ALA A 63 10.78 21.17 10.92
CA ALA A 63 11.86 22.13 11.05
C ALA A 63 11.50 23.49 10.43
N ARG A 64 10.82 23.53 9.28
CA ARG A 64 10.34 24.79 8.67
C ARG A 64 9.23 25.45 9.49
N ARG A 65 8.42 24.66 10.18
CA ARG A 65 7.36 25.11 11.08
C ARG A 65 7.83 25.37 12.51
N GLY A 66 9.14 25.26 12.77
CA GLY A 66 9.68 25.45 14.14
C GLY A 66 9.19 26.71 14.83
N ILE A 67 9.06 27.82 14.09
CA ILE A 67 8.58 29.08 14.63
C ILE A 67 7.14 29.01 15.18
N ASP A 68 6.28 28.18 14.60
CA ASP A 68 4.90 27.97 15.07
C ASP A 68 4.87 27.36 16.48
N TYR A 69 5.97 26.68 16.86
CA TYR A 69 6.17 26.04 18.17
C TYR A 69 7.13 26.83 19.07
N GLY A 70 7.52 28.04 18.69
CA GLY A 70 8.48 28.85 19.42
C GLY A 70 9.94 28.38 19.30
N VAL A 71 10.24 27.50 18.31
CA VAL A 71 11.60 26.99 18.06
C VAL A 71 12.20 27.71 16.86
N ALA A 72 13.19 28.59 17.12
CA ALA A 72 13.90 29.31 16.08
C ALA A 72 15.02 28.44 15.48
N ILE A 73 15.03 28.28 14.15
CA ILE A 73 16.09 27.62 13.39
C ILE A 73 16.79 28.69 12.55
N ASN A 74 18.10 28.85 12.76
CA ASN A 74 18.90 29.76 11.98
C ASN A 74 19.36 29.13 10.67
N GLY A 75 19.04 29.76 9.54
CA GLY A 75 19.40 29.33 8.19
C GLY A 75 18.31 28.50 7.50
N ASP A 76 18.62 28.08 6.26
CA ASP A 76 17.70 27.34 5.42
C ASP A 76 17.59 25.86 5.80
N VAL A 77 16.39 25.34 5.90
CA VAL A 77 16.14 23.90 6.06
C VAL A 77 16.21 23.23 4.69
N ARG A 78 17.27 22.49 4.44
CA ARG A 78 17.53 21.78 3.17
C ARG A 78 17.54 20.26 3.37
N ALA A 79 16.98 19.53 2.42
CA ALA A 79 17.08 18.07 2.36
C ALA A 79 18.41 17.67 1.72
N ASP A 80 19.18 16.83 2.40
CA ASP A 80 20.35 16.15 1.84
C ASP A 80 19.93 14.75 1.38
N MET A 81 19.73 14.60 0.07
CA MET A 81 19.25 13.34 -0.50
C MET A 81 20.25 12.19 -0.37
N GLN A 82 21.55 12.47 -0.29
CA GLN A 82 22.55 11.41 -0.08
C GLN A 82 22.42 10.82 1.32
N ILE A 83 22.24 11.68 2.33
CA ILE A 83 22.01 11.23 3.73
C ILE A 83 20.66 10.52 3.85
N ILE A 84 19.59 11.08 3.27
CA ILE A 84 18.24 10.47 3.27
C ILE A 84 18.28 9.10 2.61
N LYS A 85 18.90 8.98 1.44
CA LYS A 85 19.08 7.72 0.73
C LYS A 85 19.87 6.71 1.55
N ALA A 86 21.02 7.11 2.10
CA ALA A 86 21.84 6.23 2.93
C ALA A 86 21.08 5.72 4.17
N ARG A 87 20.27 6.59 4.80
CA ARG A 87 19.41 6.21 5.94
C ARG A 87 18.39 5.16 5.55
N LYS A 88 17.64 5.35 4.46
CA LYS A 88 16.63 4.39 4.02
C LYS A 88 17.25 3.10 3.52
N ASP A 89 18.40 3.17 2.81
CA ASP A 89 19.12 1.98 2.32
C ASP A 89 19.58 1.09 3.47
N ARG A 90 20.12 1.67 4.54
CA ARG A 90 20.52 0.94 5.75
C ARG A 90 19.33 0.22 6.40
N MET A 91 18.14 0.84 6.47
CA MET A 91 16.94 0.21 7.04
C MET A 91 16.46 -0.97 6.18
N SER A 92 16.44 -0.79 4.86
CA SER A 92 16.06 -1.85 3.92
C SER A 92 17.06 -3.01 3.96
N GLU A 93 18.37 -2.71 3.99
CA GLU A 93 19.43 -3.71 4.08
C GLU A 93 19.35 -4.54 5.36
N GLN A 94 19.17 -3.88 6.50
CA GLN A 94 19.03 -4.56 7.79
C GLN A 94 17.84 -5.54 7.79
N SER A 95 16.70 -5.10 7.25
CA SER A 95 15.49 -5.94 7.16
C SER A 95 15.69 -7.11 6.20
N ARG A 96 16.27 -6.85 5.01
CA ARG A 96 16.57 -7.87 4.01
C ARG A 96 17.51 -8.96 4.55
N THR A 97 18.62 -8.53 5.14
CA THR A 97 19.63 -9.44 5.72
C THR A 97 19.04 -10.26 6.86
N GLY A 98 18.18 -9.65 7.70
CA GLY A 98 17.47 -10.36 8.76
C GLY A 98 16.58 -11.48 8.24
N ILE A 99 15.81 -11.22 7.18
CA ILE A 99 14.94 -12.21 6.52
C ILE A 99 15.78 -13.33 5.90
N GLU A 100 16.83 -12.99 5.16
CA GLU A 100 17.71 -13.99 4.54
C GLU A 100 18.37 -14.89 5.61
N LYS A 101 18.92 -14.30 6.66
CA LYS A 101 19.53 -15.03 7.77
C LYS A 101 18.53 -16.00 8.43
N MET A 102 17.31 -15.54 8.68
CA MET A 102 16.26 -16.36 9.23
C MET A 102 15.93 -17.54 8.32
N LEU A 103 15.74 -17.32 7.01
CA LEU A 103 15.44 -18.38 6.05
C LEU A 103 16.56 -19.43 5.94
N ARG A 104 17.82 -18.98 5.91
CA ARG A 104 18.98 -19.89 5.86
C ARG A 104 19.23 -20.67 7.15
N SER A 105 18.65 -20.21 8.28
CA SER A 105 18.76 -20.90 9.57
C SER A 105 17.63 -21.90 9.84
N LEU A 106 16.67 -22.06 8.91
CA LEU A 106 15.57 -23.02 9.08
C LEU A 106 16.11 -24.48 9.10
N PRO A 107 15.76 -25.30 10.12
CA PRO A 107 16.33 -26.63 10.30
C PRO A 107 16.10 -27.58 9.12
N ARG A 108 14.98 -27.39 8.40
CA ARG A 108 14.58 -28.20 7.25
C ARG A 108 14.32 -27.31 6.02
N GLY A 109 15.00 -26.16 5.95
CA GLY A 109 14.89 -25.18 4.87
C GLY A 109 16.05 -25.26 3.90
N ALA A 110 15.78 -25.06 2.63
CA ALA A 110 16.77 -24.79 1.59
C ALA A 110 16.40 -23.50 0.86
N VAL A 111 17.41 -22.68 0.55
CA VAL A 111 17.21 -21.39 -0.14
C VAL A 111 17.87 -21.44 -1.50
N TYR A 112 17.10 -21.15 -2.53
CA TYR A 112 17.54 -21.09 -3.91
C TYR A 112 17.45 -19.65 -4.44
N ILE A 113 18.50 -19.17 -5.05
CA ILE A 113 18.54 -17.86 -5.69
C ILE A 113 18.41 -18.06 -7.20
N GLY A 114 17.35 -17.49 -7.77
CA GLY A 114 17.10 -17.54 -9.20
C GLY A 114 15.61 -17.51 -9.54
N HIS A 115 15.35 -17.44 -10.85
CA HIS A 115 13.99 -17.40 -11.37
C HIS A 115 13.36 -18.80 -11.39
N ALA A 116 12.23 -18.93 -10.71
CA ALA A 116 11.46 -20.16 -10.67
C ALA A 116 10.58 -20.30 -11.92
N ARG A 117 10.49 -21.51 -12.49
CA ARG A 117 9.55 -21.85 -13.57
C ARG A 117 8.91 -23.20 -13.33
N PHE A 118 7.60 -23.27 -13.43
CA PHE A 118 6.89 -24.54 -13.43
C PHE A 118 7.25 -25.36 -14.65
N GLN A 119 7.50 -26.65 -14.43
CA GLN A 119 7.65 -27.66 -15.44
C GLN A 119 6.39 -28.55 -15.54
N THR A 120 5.79 -28.80 -14.38
CA THR A 120 4.51 -29.50 -14.20
C THR A 120 3.80 -28.91 -12.98
N ALA A 121 2.63 -29.44 -12.61
CA ALA A 121 1.91 -29.07 -11.39
C ALA A 121 2.72 -29.33 -10.09
N HIS A 122 3.72 -30.19 -10.12
CA HIS A 122 4.50 -30.61 -8.95
C HIS A 122 5.99 -30.36 -9.07
N GLU A 123 6.46 -29.84 -10.22
CA GLU A 123 7.87 -29.60 -10.47
C GLU A 123 8.15 -28.16 -10.85
N VAL A 124 9.17 -27.59 -10.21
CA VAL A 124 9.68 -26.24 -10.45
C VAL A 124 11.17 -26.29 -10.71
N SER A 125 11.63 -25.56 -11.72
CA SER A 125 13.06 -25.41 -12.01
C SER A 125 13.58 -24.04 -11.62
N VAL A 126 14.86 -23.97 -11.20
CA VAL A 126 15.65 -22.76 -11.01
C VAL A 126 17.02 -22.98 -11.65
N GLY A 127 17.29 -22.31 -12.76
CA GLY A 127 18.46 -22.62 -13.59
C GLY A 127 18.44 -24.09 -14.01
N ASN A 128 19.51 -24.84 -13.70
CA ASN A 128 19.66 -26.26 -14.03
C ASN A 128 19.17 -27.21 -12.91
N GLN A 129 18.59 -26.68 -11.85
CA GLN A 129 18.10 -27.48 -10.72
C GLN A 129 16.57 -27.64 -10.83
N THR A 130 16.09 -28.86 -10.65
CA THR A 130 14.66 -29.18 -10.60
C THR A 130 14.30 -29.66 -9.21
N MET A 131 13.19 -29.13 -8.69
CA MET A 131 12.62 -29.46 -7.39
C MET A 131 11.20 -29.94 -7.57
N SER A 132 10.76 -30.87 -6.73
CA SER A 132 9.37 -31.32 -6.70
C SER A 132 8.77 -31.24 -5.30
N ALA A 133 7.47 -30.95 -5.24
CA ALA A 133 6.71 -30.96 -3.99
C ALA A 133 5.22 -31.21 -4.28
N ASP A 134 4.52 -31.76 -3.29
CA ASP A 134 3.07 -31.89 -3.30
C ASP A 134 2.35 -30.57 -2.98
N ARG A 135 3.08 -29.60 -2.40
CA ARG A 135 2.56 -28.27 -2.03
C ARG A 135 3.45 -27.18 -2.57
N ILE A 136 2.88 -26.28 -3.36
CA ILE A 136 3.60 -25.14 -3.95
C ILE A 136 2.84 -23.86 -3.63
N PHE A 137 3.59 -22.86 -3.11
CA PHE A 137 3.04 -21.56 -2.71
C PHE A 137 3.66 -20.46 -3.57
N ILE A 138 2.81 -19.76 -4.33
CA ILE A 138 3.22 -18.67 -5.22
C ILE A 138 3.06 -17.35 -4.47
N ASN A 139 4.18 -16.65 -4.18
CA ASN A 139 4.19 -15.35 -3.49
C ASN A 139 5.08 -14.34 -4.23
N VAL A 140 4.87 -14.24 -5.54
CA VAL A 140 5.74 -13.46 -6.44
C VAL A 140 5.40 -11.97 -6.48
N GLY A 141 4.29 -11.54 -5.86
CA GLY A 141 3.90 -10.14 -5.78
C GLY A 141 3.62 -9.50 -7.14
N GLY A 142 3.83 -8.18 -7.21
CA GLY A 142 3.59 -7.38 -8.40
C GLY A 142 4.66 -6.32 -8.63
N ARG A 143 4.58 -5.67 -9.79
CA ARG A 143 5.45 -4.58 -10.23
C ARG A 143 4.63 -3.39 -10.71
N ALA A 144 5.24 -2.21 -10.84
CA ALA A 144 4.59 -1.04 -11.43
C ALA A 144 4.14 -1.34 -12.88
N ILE A 145 2.98 -0.81 -13.25
CA ILE A 145 2.55 -0.78 -14.64
C ILE A 145 3.33 0.31 -15.38
N VAL A 146 3.86 -0.05 -16.53
CA VAL A 146 4.36 0.90 -17.54
C VAL A 146 3.30 0.95 -18.63
N PRO A 147 2.49 2.03 -18.69
CA PRO A 147 1.39 2.10 -19.63
C PRO A 147 1.90 2.32 -21.05
N SER A 148 1.09 1.92 -22.02
CA SER A 148 1.29 2.36 -23.41
C SER A 148 0.91 3.84 -23.51
N MET A 149 1.93 4.71 -23.49
CA MET A 149 1.79 6.17 -23.53
C MET A 149 2.62 6.71 -24.67
N PRO A 150 2.04 7.53 -25.59
CA PRO A 150 2.78 8.08 -26.71
C PRO A 150 4.03 8.85 -26.28
N GLY A 151 5.19 8.50 -26.83
CA GLY A 151 6.49 9.11 -26.57
C GLY A 151 7.23 8.60 -25.31
N LEU A 152 6.63 7.68 -24.55
CA LEU A 152 7.24 7.15 -23.31
C LEU A 152 8.54 6.36 -23.59
N ASP A 153 8.64 5.74 -24.74
CA ASP A 153 9.83 5.02 -25.22
C ASP A 153 11.04 5.93 -25.49
N GLN A 154 10.80 7.23 -25.63
CA GLN A 154 11.81 8.27 -25.92
C GLN A 154 12.24 9.05 -24.68
N VAL A 155 11.53 8.89 -23.55
CA VAL A 155 11.70 9.71 -22.35
C VAL A 155 12.08 8.84 -21.17
N PRO A 156 13.11 9.18 -20.37
CA PRO A 156 13.39 8.47 -19.12
C PRO A 156 12.27 8.67 -18.12
N PHE A 157 11.84 7.59 -17.50
CA PHE A 157 10.83 7.62 -16.45
C PHE A 157 11.25 6.83 -15.24
N LEU A 158 10.63 7.14 -14.13
CA LEU A 158 10.79 6.48 -12.84
C LEU A 158 9.53 5.69 -12.49
N THR A 159 9.71 4.67 -11.68
CA THR A 159 8.66 3.92 -10.99
C THR A 159 8.91 3.99 -9.49
N ASN A 160 8.02 3.44 -8.67
CA ASN A 160 8.27 3.33 -7.23
C ASN A 160 9.64 2.68 -6.91
N SER A 161 10.11 1.78 -7.76
CA SER A 161 11.38 1.08 -7.54
C SER A 161 12.59 1.98 -7.83
N SER A 162 12.62 2.63 -8.98
CA SER A 162 13.75 3.50 -9.37
C SER A 162 13.76 4.84 -8.63
N MET A 163 12.63 5.29 -8.08
CA MET A 163 12.59 6.43 -7.15
C MET A 163 13.46 6.21 -5.91
N MET A 164 13.64 4.94 -5.49
CA MET A 164 14.50 4.60 -4.34
C MET A 164 15.99 4.83 -4.61
N ASP A 165 16.39 4.92 -5.87
CA ASP A 165 17.79 5.10 -6.25
C ASP A 165 18.18 6.58 -6.42
N LEU A 166 17.21 7.51 -6.41
CA LEU A 166 17.47 8.95 -6.49
C LEU A 166 18.29 9.42 -5.29
N ASP A 167 19.36 10.14 -5.59
CA ASP A 167 20.28 10.78 -4.63
C ASP A 167 20.29 12.31 -4.75
N ILE A 168 19.38 12.86 -5.56
CA ILE A 168 19.16 14.28 -5.76
C ILE A 168 17.70 14.65 -5.50
N VAL A 169 17.45 15.93 -5.22
CA VAL A 169 16.12 16.51 -5.24
C VAL A 169 15.82 16.96 -6.66
N PRO A 170 14.88 16.31 -7.41
CA PRO A 170 14.47 16.78 -8.74
C PRO A 170 14.00 18.23 -8.69
N PRO A 171 14.46 19.13 -9.56
CA PRO A 171 13.92 20.49 -9.61
C PRO A 171 12.39 20.50 -9.80
N HIS A 172 11.87 19.69 -10.73
CA HIS A 172 10.43 19.51 -10.93
C HIS A 172 10.10 18.04 -11.22
N LEU A 173 9.33 17.42 -10.34
CA LEU A 173 8.83 16.06 -10.45
C LEU A 173 7.40 16.06 -11.01
N VAL A 174 7.22 15.49 -12.19
CA VAL A 174 5.90 15.24 -12.79
C VAL A 174 5.49 13.81 -12.46
N ILE A 175 4.31 13.65 -11.88
CA ILE A 175 3.78 12.34 -11.43
C ILE A 175 2.51 12.04 -12.24
N VAL A 176 2.47 10.90 -12.91
CA VAL A 176 1.24 10.37 -13.54
C VAL A 176 0.64 9.32 -12.61
N GLY A 177 -0.56 9.62 -12.09
CA GLY A 177 -1.31 8.81 -11.14
C GLY A 177 -1.52 9.48 -9.79
N GLY A 178 -2.79 9.70 -9.43
CA GLY A 178 -3.25 10.41 -8.22
C GLY A 178 -3.75 9.49 -7.11
N SER A 179 -3.10 8.32 -6.92
CA SER A 179 -3.43 7.39 -5.85
C SER A 179 -2.23 7.22 -4.90
N TYR A 180 -2.30 6.30 -3.94
CA TYR A 180 -1.41 6.16 -2.77
C TYR A 180 0.07 6.41 -3.08
N VAL A 181 0.66 5.65 -4.02
CA VAL A 181 2.08 5.74 -4.35
C VAL A 181 2.43 7.13 -4.89
N GLY A 182 1.61 7.66 -5.82
CA GLY A 182 1.83 8.99 -6.40
C GLY A 182 1.78 10.09 -5.35
N LEU A 183 0.82 10.04 -4.43
CA LEU A 183 0.63 11.07 -3.39
C LEU A 183 1.72 11.05 -2.33
N GLU A 184 2.17 9.85 -1.89
CA GLU A 184 3.27 9.74 -0.95
C GLU A 184 4.56 10.34 -1.53
N PHE A 185 4.90 10.01 -2.78
CA PHE A 185 6.05 10.61 -3.46
C PHE A 185 5.87 12.11 -3.70
N ALA A 186 4.67 12.55 -4.07
CA ALA A 186 4.39 13.95 -4.32
C ALA A 186 4.69 14.82 -3.09
N GLN A 187 4.09 14.50 -1.95
CA GLN A 187 4.28 15.30 -0.74
C GLN A 187 5.71 15.19 -0.20
N MET A 188 6.29 14.00 -0.24
CA MET A 188 7.66 13.76 0.21
C MET A 188 8.67 14.61 -0.57
N PHE A 189 8.62 14.57 -1.91
CA PHE A 189 9.54 15.33 -2.74
C PHE A 189 9.24 16.84 -2.72
N ARG A 190 7.96 17.23 -2.59
CA ARG A 190 7.60 18.64 -2.34
C ARG A 190 8.29 19.16 -1.08
N ARG A 191 8.26 18.40 -0.01
CA ARG A 191 8.90 18.74 1.26
C ARG A 191 10.43 18.69 1.21
N PHE A 192 11.02 17.91 0.30
CA PHE A 192 12.45 17.95 0.02
C PHE A 192 12.87 19.19 -0.78
N GLY A 193 11.94 19.86 -1.47
CA GLY A 193 12.20 21.09 -2.21
C GLY A 193 11.90 21.04 -3.70
N SER A 194 11.35 19.94 -4.22
CA SER A 194 10.91 19.83 -5.61
C SER A 194 9.68 20.71 -5.87
N GLU A 195 9.56 21.26 -7.06
CA GLU A 195 8.24 21.52 -7.64
C GLU A 195 7.60 20.18 -8.00
N VAL A 196 6.27 20.05 -7.78
CA VAL A 196 5.56 18.82 -8.03
C VAL A 196 4.25 19.07 -8.75
N THR A 197 4.03 18.32 -9.83
CA THR A 197 2.75 18.30 -10.55
C THR A 197 2.24 16.87 -10.63
N ILE A 198 1.00 16.65 -10.18
CA ILE A 198 0.28 15.38 -10.30
C ILE A 198 -0.68 15.47 -11.49
N ILE A 199 -0.63 14.48 -12.37
CA ILE A 199 -1.54 14.29 -13.50
C ILE A 199 -2.40 13.07 -13.19
N GLU A 200 -3.73 13.26 -13.12
CA GLU A 200 -4.69 12.20 -12.83
C GLU A 200 -5.82 12.20 -13.89
N MET A 201 -6.12 11.02 -14.42
CA MET A 201 -7.19 10.84 -15.41
C MET A 201 -8.58 11.02 -14.80
N ALA A 202 -8.70 10.73 -13.54
CA ALA A 202 -9.93 10.84 -12.78
C ALA A 202 -10.25 12.31 -12.41
N SER A 203 -11.51 12.52 -12.03
CA SER A 203 -11.98 13.85 -11.57
C SER A 203 -11.52 14.18 -10.14
N ARG A 204 -10.97 13.22 -9.40
CA ARG A 204 -10.48 13.40 -8.02
C ARG A 204 -9.34 12.45 -7.71
N LEU A 205 -8.54 12.79 -6.72
CA LEU A 205 -7.52 11.91 -6.17
C LEU A 205 -8.15 10.77 -5.37
N VAL A 206 -7.44 9.64 -5.25
CA VAL A 206 -7.82 8.50 -4.38
C VAL A 206 -9.28 8.08 -4.59
N GLN A 207 -9.67 7.75 -5.81
CA GLN A 207 -11.08 7.47 -6.19
C GLN A 207 -11.79 6.43 -5.33
N ARG A 208 -11.05 5.57 -4.62
CA ARG A 208 -11.61 4.58 -3.69
C ARG A 208 -12.24 5.21 -2.45
N GLU A 209 -11.82 6.44 -2.10
CA GLU A 209 -12.34 7.15 -0.96
C GLU A 209 -13.66 7.86 -1.30
N ASP A 210 -14.44 8.16 -0.26
CA ASP A 210 -15.59 9.03 -0.40
C ASP A 210 -15.16 10.43 -0.84
N PRO A 211 -16.04 11.20 -1.51
CA PRO A 211 -15.68 12.52 -2.05
C PRO A 211 -15.12 13.50 -1.02
N ASP A 212 -15.66 13.51 0.20
CA ASP A 212 -15.23 14.38 1.29
C ASP A 212 -13.79 14.09 1.74
N ILE A 213 -13.41 12.82 1.85
CA ILE A 213 -12.03 12.41 2.17
C ILE A 213 -11.08 12.77 1.02
N SER A 214 -11.49 12.50 -0.24
CA SER A 214 -10.70 12.86 -1.43
C SER A 214 -10.46 14.37 -1.52
N THR A 215 -11.49 15.18 -1.26
CA THR A 215 -11.39 16.66 -1.25
C THR A 215 -10.42 17.13 -0.16
N ALA A 216 -10.55 16.61 1.06
CA ALA A 216 -9.66 16.98 2.15
C ALA A 216 -8.18 16.64 1.85
N ILE A 217 -7.91 15.50 1.19
CA ILE A 217 -6.57 15.14 0.71
C ILE A 217 -6.07 16.13 -0.35
N GLN A 218 -6.92 16.50 -1.31
CA GLN A 218 -6.57 17.48 -2.34
C GLN A 218 -6.20 18.84 -1.73
N ASP A 219 -7.01 19.31 -0.78
CA ASP A 219 -6.79 20.59 -0.11
C ASP A 219 -5.44 20.66 0.61
N VAL A 220 -5.05 19.56 1.30
CA VAL A 220 -3.73 19.47 1.95
C VAL A 220 -2.60 19.56 0.92
N LEU A 221 -2.68 18.81 -0.16
CA LEU A 221 -1.62 18.78 -1.17
C LEU A 221 -1.50 20.10 -1.93
N ILE A 222 -2.62 20.72 -2.28
CA ILE A 222 -2.65 22.07 -2.87
C ILE A 222 -2.10 23.10 -1.90
N GLY A 223 -2.47 23.03 -0.62
CA GLY A 223 -1.97 23.90 0.43
C GLY A 223 -0.46 23.84 0.62
N GLU A 224 0.17 22.69 0.32
CA GLU A 224 1.63 22.55 0.28
C GLU A 224 2.27 22.97 -1.07
N GLY A 225 1.47 23.48 -2.01
CA GLY A 225 1.94 23.98 -3.29
C GLY A 225 2.19 22.89 -4.34
N ILE A 226 1.50 21.75 -4.25
CA ILE A 226 1.47 20.72 -5.28
C ILE A 226 0.43 21.09 -6.32
N THR A 227 0.82 21.08 -7.60
CA THR A 227 -0.09 21.37 -8.72
C THR A 227 -0.84 20.10 -9.11
N LEU A 228 -2.17 20.17 -9.23
CA LEU A 228 -3.02 19.07 -9.67
C LEU A 228 -3.53 19.32 -11.10
N ARG A 229 -3.53 18.26 -11.92
CA ARG A 229 -4.14 18.21 -13.26
C ARG A 229 -5.06 16.99 -13.30
N LEU A 230 -6.30 17.20 -12.91
CA LEU A 230 -7.36 16.20 -12.91
C LEU A 230 -8.09 16.15 -14.25
N ASN A 231 -8.86 15.08 -14.51
CA ASN A 231 -9.57 14.83 -15.76
C ASN A 231 -8.63 14.80 -17.01
N ALA A 232 -7.39 14.37 -16.83
CA ALA A 232 -6.40 14.29 -17.90
C ALA A 232 -6.69 13.08 -18.80
N ARG A 233 -7.37 13.31 -19.93
CA ARG A 233 -7.87 12.24 -20.82
C ARG A 233 -6.81 11.70 -21.79
N CYS A 234 -5.92 12.55 -22.25
CA CYS A 234 -4.85 12.20 -23.18
C CYS A 234 -3.52 12.66 -22.60
N ILE A 235 -2.65 11.69 -22.31
CA ILE A 235 -1.30 11.99 -21.82
C ILE A 235 -0.32 11.48 -22.86
N ARG A 236 0.54 12.34 -23.35
CA ARG A 236 1.72 11.99 -24.14
C ARG A 236 2.94 12.71 -23.58
N VAL A 237 4.09 12.12 -23.73
CA VAL A 237 5.33 12.70 -23.22
C VAL A 237 6.35 12.89 -24.33
N SER A 238 7.24 13.86 -24.16
CA SER A 238 8.35 14.13 -25.06
C SER A 238 9.51 14.74 -24.29
N GLY A 239 10.68 14.80 -24.86
CA GLY A 239 11.85 15.43 -24.26
C GLY A 239 13.03 14.49 -24.11
N HIS A 240 13.92 14.81 -23.17
CA HIS A 240 15.16 14.07 -22.90
C HIS A 240 15.49 14.13 -21.40
N PRO A 241 16.52 13.43 -20.91
CA PRO A 241 16.92 13.50 -19.51
C PRO A 241 17.10 14.95 -19.02
N GLY A 242 16.39 15.29 -17.92
CA GLY A 242 16.42 16.62 -17.32
C GLY A 242 15.49 17.67 -17.95
N ALA A 243 14.83 17.37 -19.07
CA ALA A 243 13.87 18.27 -19.72
C ALA A 243 12.73 17.46 -20.38
N ILE A 244 11.69 17.19 -19.61
CA ILE A 244 10.53 16.38 -19.98
C ILE A 244 9.33 17.30 -20.15
N THR A 245 8.52 17.04 -21.17
CA THR A 245 7.23 17.71 -21.38
C THR A 245 6.12 16.66 -21.38
N ALA A 246 5.18 16.77 -20.43
CA ALA A 246 3.93 16.05 -20.47
C ALA A 246 2.85 16.93 -21.10
N HIS A 247 2.25 16.46 -22.18
CA HIS A 247 1.12 17.11 -22.85
C HIS A 247 -0.16 16.44 -22.36
N VAL A 248 -1.06 17.23 -21.81
CA VAL A 248 -2.32 16.74 -21.24
C VAL A 248 -3.51 17.50 -21.81
N ASP A 249 -4.58 16.78 -22.07
CA ASP A 249 -5.89 17.34 -22.37
C ASP A 249 -6.78 17.17 -21.14
N CYS A 250 -7.09 18.27 -20.47
CA CYS A 250 -7.95 18.32 -19.28
C CYS A 250 -9.34 18.90 -19.59
N GLY A 251 -9.79 18.86 -20.84
CA GLY A 251 -11.10 19.37 -21.27
C GLY A 251 -11.18 20.89 -21.46
N GLU A 252 -10.17 21.65 -21.04
CA GLU A 252 -10.06 23.10 -21.23
C GLU A 252 -8.96 23.49 -22.26
N GLY A 253 -8.59 22.54 -23.10
CA GLY A 253 -7.51 22.68 -24.09
C GLY A 253 -6.21 21.98 -23.65
N SER A 254 -5.38 21.65 -24.64
CA SER A 254 -4.09 20.98 -24.42
C SER A 254 -3.14 21.87 -23.63
N ARG A 255 -2.62 21.36 -22.52
CA ARG A 255 -1.63 22.06 -21.71
C ARG A 255 -0.34 21.25 -21.66
N SER A 256 0.78 21.94 -21.76
CA SER A 256 2.11 21.37 -21.60
C SER A 256 2.61 21.62 -20.18
N ILE A 257 3.09 20.55 -19.53
CA ILE A 257 3.72 20.58 -18.21
C ILE A 257 5.19 20.26 -18.43
N HIS A 258 6.04 21.21 -18.09
CA HIS A 258 7.49 21.03 -18.20
C HIS A 258 8.02 20.55 -16.86
N GLY A 259 8.86 19.51 -16.88
CA GLY A 259 9.49 18.96 -15.67
C GLY A 259 10.86 18.40 -15.97
N THR A 260 11.55 17.98 -14.93
CA THR A 260 12.89 17.36 -15.04
C THR A 260 12.86 15.85 -14.91
N HIS A 261 11.89 15.32 -14.15
CA HIS A 261 11.72 13.89 -13.87
C HIS A 261 10.25 13.51 -14.01
N LEU A 262 10.02 12.29 -14.51
CA LEU A 262 8.68 11.72 -14.70
C LEU A 262 8.55 10.47 -13.83
N LEU A 263 7.57 10.43 -12.93
CA LEU A 263 7.19 9.24 -12.16
C LEU A 263 5.88 8.65 -12.70
N LEU A 264 5.89 7.35 -13.00
CA LEU A 264 4.69 6.59 -13.32
C LEU A 264 4.18 5.87 -12.07
N ALA A 265 2.97 6.23 -11.63
CA ALA A 265 2.27 5.68 -10.45
C ALA A 265 0.83 5.26 -10.80
N VAL A 266 0.64 4.71 -12.01
CA VAL A 266 -0.67 4.41 -12.63
C VAL A 266 -1.24 3.03 -12.29
N GLY A 267 -0.65 2.34 -11.33
CA GLY A 267 -1.11 1.03 -10.88
C GLY A 267 -0.01 -0.03 -10.89
N ARG A 268 -0.42 -1.27 -10.62
CA ARG A 268 0.47 -2.42 -10.47
C ARG A 268 -0.08 -3.61 -11.23
N GLN A 269 0.81 -4.50 -11.67
CA GLN A 269 0.48 -5.75 -12.34
C GLN A 269 1.22 -6.92 -11.66
N PRO A 270 0.63 -8.13 -11.64
CA PRO A 270 1.24 -9.29 -11.00
C PRO A 270 2.48 -9.80 -11.75
N ASN A 271 3.42 -10.41 -11.04
CA ASN A 271 4.61 -11.03 -11.62
C ASN A 271 4.36 -12.50 -12.00
N THR A 272 3.37 -12.74 -12.84
CA THR A 272 2.85 -14.08 -13.15
C THR A 272 3.08 -14.51 -14.60
N ASP A 273 3.60 -13.62 -15.41
CA ASP A 273 3.74 -13.77 -16.87
C ASP A 273 4.92 -14.66 -17.29
N ASP A 274 5.91 -14.87 -16.44
CA ASP A 274 7.15 -15.60 -16.75
C ASP A 274 7.37 -16.89 -15.93
N LEU A 275 6.40 -17.27 -15.10
CA LEU A 275 6.51 -18.44 -14.20
C LEU A 275 6.24 -19.80 -14.86
N GLY A 276 5.76 -19.83 -16.11
CA GLY A 276 5.34 -21.08 -16.75
C GLY A 276 4.07 -21.69 -16.16
N LEU A 277 3.13 -20.87 -15.70
CA LEU A 277 1.88 -21.31 -15.04
C LEU A 277 1.04 -22.24 -15.90
N ASP A 278 1.09 -22.09 -17.23
CA ASP A 278 0.37 -22.94 -18.17
C ASP A 278 0.85 -24.41 -18.12
N ALA A 279 2.14 -24.64 -17.87
CA ALA A 279 2.70 -25.99 -17.68
C ALA A 279 2.17 -26.66 -16.39
N ALA A 280 1.78 -25.87 -15.40
CA ALA A 280 1.15 -26.35 -14.18
C ALA A 280 -0.38 -26.41 -14.27
N GLY A 281 -1.00 -25.89 -15.33
CA GLY A 281 -2.44 -25.77 -15.48
C GLY A 281 -3.08 -24.71 -14.57
N VAL A 282 -2.31 -23.76 -14.03
CA VAL A 282 -2.80 -22.70 -13.15
C VAL A 282 -3.43 -21.58 -13.97
N THR A 283 -4.67 -21.22 -13.66
CA THR A 283 -5.43 -20.19 -14.37
C THR A 283 -5.17 -18.80 -13.84
N ARG A 284 -5.22 -17.81 -14.75
CA ARG A 284 -5.12 -16.37 -14.45
C ARG A 284 -6.38 -15.67 -14.98
N ASP A 285 -6.73 -14.56 -14.37
CA ASP A 285 -7.74 -13.65 -14.91
C ASP A 285 -7.19 -12.80 -16.08
N GLU A 286 -8.04 -11.94 -16.65
CA GLU A 286 -7.72 -11.04 -17.77
C GLU A 286 -6.63 -10.00 -17.43
N HIS A 287 -6.42 -9.74 -16.13
CA HIS A 287 -5.39 -8.83 -15.62
C HIS A 287 -4.10 -9.55 -15.23
N GLY A 288 -4.05 -10.88 -15.37
CA GLY A 288 -2.90 -11.71 -15.07
C GLY A 288 -2.82 -12.18 -13.62
N TYR A 289 -3.79 -11.88 -12.76
CA TYR A 289 -3.83 -12.39 -11.39
C TYR A 289 -4.18 -13.86 -11.36
N ILE A 290 -3.55 -14.62 -10.46
CA ILE A 290 -3.83 -16.03 -10.26
C ILE A 290 -5.20 -16.18 -9.57
N ALA A 291 -6.14 -16.85 -10.21
CA ALA A 291 -7.45 -17.12 -9.64
C ALA A 291 -7.34 -18.08 -8.45
N VAL A 292 -7.91 -17.69 -7.31
CA VAL A 292 -7.92 -18.49 -6.08
C VAL A 292 -9.31 -18.51 -5.45
N ASN A 293 -9.58 -19.58 -4.68
CA ASN A 293 -10.77 -19.64 -3.84
C ASN A 293 -10.55 -18.88 -2.52
N ASP A 294 -11.55 -18.88 -1.66
CA ASP A 294 -11.57 -18.21 -0.36
C ASP A 294 -10.52 -18.74 0.66
N ARG A 295 -9.87 -19.87 0.34
CA ARG A 295 -8.75 -20.46 1.10
C ARG A 295 -7.40 -20.25 0.42
N LEU A 296 -7.35 -19.40 -0.63
CA LEU A 296 -6.16 -19.10 -1.42
C LEU A 296 -5.65 -20.28 -2.27
N GLU A 297 -6.45 -21.33 -2.47
CA GLU A 297 -6.14 -22.45 -3.33
C GLU A 297 -6.43 -22.07 -4.78
N THR A 298 -5.54 -22.43 -5.70
CA THR A 298 -5.78 -22.28 -7.14
C THR A 298 -6.71 -23.38 -7.67
N ASN A 299 -7.00 -23.35 -8.95
CA ASN A 299 -7.72 -24.44 -9.63
C ASN A 299 -6.94 -25.78 -9.67
N VAL A 300 -5.64 -25.77 -9.35
CA VAL A 300 -4.79 -26.96 -9.32
C VAL A 300 -4.57 -27.39 -7.88
N PRO A 301 -5.01 -28.59 -7.47
CA PRO A 301 -4.80 -29.11 -6.12
C PRO A 301 -3.32 -29.07 -5.71
N GLY A 302 -3.04 -28.61 -4.51
CA GLY A 302 -1.66 -28.51 -4.00
C GLY A 302 -0.93 -27.22 -4.39
N ILE A 303 -1.58 -26.30 -5.12
CA ILE A 303 -0.99 -25.00 -5.45
C ILE A 303 -1.83 -23.86 -4.85
N TRP A 304 -1.17 -22.95 -4.13
CA TRP A 304 -1.74 -21.73 -3.53
C TRP A 304 -1.09 -20.49 -4.11
N ALA A 305 -1.81 -19.36 -4.15
CA ALA A 305 -1.23 -18.06 -4.46
C ALA A 305 -1.53 -17.06 -3.34
N LEU A 306 -0.47 -16.42 -2.81
CA LEU A 306 -0.50 -15.53 -1.66
C LEU A 306 0.02 -14.13 -2.02
N GLY A 307 -0.59 -13.11 -1.42
CA GLY A 307 -0.24 -11.72 -1.64
C GLY A 307 -0.72 -11.18 -2.97
N GLU A 308 -0.12 -10.09 -3.42
CA GLU A 308 -0.61 -9.29 -4.54
C GLU A 308 -0.87 -10.07 -5.83
N CYS A 309 -0.15 -11.18 -6.08
CA CYS A 309 -0.30 -11.96 -7.30
C CYS A 309 -1.67 -12.68 -7.44
N ASN A 310 -2.48 -12.73 -6.37
CA ASN A 310 -3.82 -13.30 -6.38
C ASN A 310 -4.95 -12.25 -6.55
N GLY A 311 -4.62 -10.95 -6.59
CA GLY A 311 -5.60 -9.88 -6.78
C GLY A 311 -6.43 -9.49 -5.56
N HIS A 312 -6.32 -10.18 -4.41
CA HIS A 312 -7.12 -9.91 -3.20
C HIS A 312 -6.50 -8.83 -2.29
N GLY A 313 -5.53 -8.08 -2.76
CA GLY A 313 -4.95 -6.93 -2.07
C GLY A 313 -3.45 -6.77 -2.29
N ALA A 314 -3.01 -5.51 -2.40
CA ALA A 314 -1.63 -5.15 -2.71
C ALA A 314 -0.84 -4.65 -1.48
N PHE A 315 -1.36 -4.87 -0.27
CA PHE A 315 -0.72 -4.39 0.96
C PHE A 315 0.06 -5.51 1.67
N THR A 316 1.05 -5.10 2.46
CA THR A 316 1.86 -6.01 3.27
C THR A 316 1.01 -6.83 4.24
N HIS A 317 0.08 -6.18 4.94
CA HIS A 317 -0.79 -6.85 5.90
C HIS A 317 -1.77 -7.82 5.23
N THR A 318 -2.22 -7.57 4.00
CA THR A 318 -3.05 -8.54 3.25
C THR A 318 -2.24 -9.78 2.88
N ALA A 319 -1.00 -9.60 2.39
CA ALA A 319 -0.11 -10.72 2.09
C ALA A 319 0.25 -11.53 3.35
N TYR A 320 0.51 -10.85 4.49
CA TYR A 320 0.77 -11.52 5.76
C TYR A 320 -0.46 -12.30 6.25
N ASN A 321 -1.65 -11.71 6.13
CA ASN A 321 -2.88 -12.40 6.49
C ASN A 321 -3.18 -13.60 5.58
N ASP A 322 -2.80 -13.55 4.29
CA ASP A 322 -2.86 -14.72 3.41
C ASP A 322 -2.02 -15.88 3.96
N PHE A 323 -0.79 -15.59 4.42
CA PHE A 323 0.02 -16.57 5.13
C PHE A 323 -0.70 -17.15 6.34
N GLU A 324 -1.34 -16.32 7.17
CA GLU A 324 -2.05 -16.79 8.37
C GLU A 324 -3.25 -17.68 8.01
N VAL A 325 -4.02 -17.34 6.96
CA VAL A 325 -5.12 -18.16 6.44
C VAL A 325 -4.60 -19.53 6.03
N VAL A 326 -3.58 -19.57 5.19
CA VAL A 326 -3.00 -20.82 4.68
C VAL A 326 -2.38 -21.64 5.82
N ALA A 327 -1.57 -21.04 6.68
CA ALA A 327 -0.91 -21.76 7.78
C ALA A 327 -1.91 -22.33 8.79
N SER A 328 -2.96 -21.58 9.13
CA SER A 328 -4.03 -22.05 10.03
C SER A 328 -4.76 -23.26 9.43
N ASN A 329 -5.12 -23.18 8.15
CA ASN A 329 -5.89 -24.22 7.48
C ASN A 329 -5.06 -25.51 7.28
N LEU A 330 -3.78 -25.38 6.94
CA LEU A 330 -2.90 -26.53 6.70
C LEU A 330 -2.39 -27.21 7.98
N LEU A 331 -2.06 -26.43 9.01
CA LEU A 331 -1.33 -26.94 10.18
C LEU A 331 -2.19 -27.07 11.44
N ALA A 332 -3.28 -26.30 11.55
CA ALA A 332 -4.12 -26.28 12.75
C ALA A 332 -5.57 -26.73 12.49
N ARG A 333 -5.86 -27.33 11.30
CA ARG A 333 -7.22 -27.70 10.87
C ARG A 333 -8.21 -26.53 10.98
N GLY A 334 -7.72 -25.30 10.75
CA GLY A 334 -8.53 -24.10 10.76
C GLY A 334 -9.51 -24.05 9.59
N ASN A 335 -10.43 -23.08 9.66
CA ASN A 335 -11.37 -22.79 8.57
C ASN A 335 -11.38 -21.27 8.27
N ARG A 336 -10.20 -20.64 8.29
CA ARG A 336 -10.06 -19.21 7.97
C ARG A 336 -10.24 -18.96 6.48
N LYS A 337 -10.83 -17.82 6.15
CA LYS A 337 -11.15 -17.41 4.79
C LYS A 337 -10.70 -15.98 4.53
N VAL A 338 -10.43 -15.68 3.27
CA VAL A 338 -10.13 -14.31 2.84
C VAL A 338 -11.36 -13.40 3.01
N SER A 339 -12.56 -13.94 2.81
CA SER A 339 -13.84 -13.24 3.02
C SER A 339 -14.11 -12.84 4.48
N ASP A 340 -13.40 -13.43 5.47
CA ASP A 340 -13.49 -13.00 6.87
C ASP A 340 -12.73 -11.67 7.13
N ARG A 341 -11.98 -11.19 6.16
CA ARG A 341 -11.11 -10.02 6.28
C ARG A 341 -11.91 -8.72 6.20
N VAL A 342 -11.72 -7.87 7.19
CA VAL A 342 -12.16 -6.47 7.11
C VAL A 342 -11.16 -5.69 6.26
N PRO A 343 -11.56 -5.04 5.15
CA PRO A 343 -10.67 -4.19 4.39
C PRO A 343 -10.12 -3.07 5.27
N ALA A 344 -8.80 -2.92 5.33
CA ALA A 344 -8.16 -1.86 6.08
C ALA A 344 -6.86 -1.44 5.42
N TYR A 345 -6.54 -0.15 5.44
CA TYR A 345 -5.30 0.39 4.88
C TYR A 345 -5.01 1.80 5.39
N ALA A 346 -3.79 2.25 5.17
CA ALA A 346 -3.40 3.62 5.41
C ALA A 346 -2.72 4.23 4.17
N LEU A 347 -2.91 5.55 3.98
CA LEU A 347 -2.15 6.39 3.06
C LEU A 347 -1.22 7.25 3.91
N TYR A 348 0.08 7.16 3.64
CA TYR A 348 1.13 7.80 4.45
C TYR A 348 1.59 9.13 3.85
N ILE A 349 0.62 9.97 3.48
CA ILE A 349 0.84 11.43 3.42
C ILE A 349 0.74 12.00 4.84
N ASP A 350 0.94 13.27 5.01
CA ASP A 350 0.80 13.97 6.28
C ASP A 350 -0.23 15.10 6.14
N PRO A 351 -1.33 15.03 6.89
CA PRO A 351 -1.63 13.96 7.86
C PRO A 351 -1.96 12.62 7.20
N PRO A 352 -1.76 11.48 7.90
CA PRO A 352 -2.07 10.18 7.37
C PRO A 352 -3.57 9.91 7.32
N LEU A 353 -4.01 9.09 6.35
CA LEU A 353 -5.34 8.50 6.34
C LEU A 353 -5.28 7.07 6.84
N GLY A 354 -6.07 6.74 7.85
CA GLY A 354 -6.43 5.37 8.23
C GLY A 354 -7.84 5.05 7.74
N ARG A 355 -8.03 3.89 7.12
CA ARG A 355 -9.32 3.37 6.64
C ARG A 355 -9.56 1.97 7.20
N ALA A 356 -10.80 1.71 7.68
CA ALA A 356 -11.26 0.38 8.04
C ALA A 356 -12.70 0.17 7.54
N GLY A 357 -13.01 -1.02 7.03
CA GLY A 357 -14.32 -1.40 6.53
C GLY A 357 -14.76 -0.67 5.27
N LEU A 358 -16.07 -0.52 5.11
CA LEU A 358 -16.71 0.05 3.92
C LEU A 358 -16.63 1.59 3.90
N THR A 359 -16.57 2.15 2.69
CA THR A 359 -16.87 3.56 2.47
C THR A 359 -18.40 3.81 2.57
N GLU A 360 -18.80 5.08 2.72
CA GLU A 360 -20.23 5.46 2.69
C GLU A 360 -20.87 5.01 1.37
N THR A 361 -20.18 5.24 0.25
CA THR A 361 -20.64 4.84 -1.08
C THR A 361 -20.80 3.33 -1.22
N GLU A 362 -19.85 2.53 -0.70
CA GLU A 362 -19.93 1.07 -0.73
C GLU A 362 -21.05 0.55 0.17
N ALA A 363 -21.22 1.09 1.37
CA ALA A 363 -22.28 0.70 2.29
C ALA A 363 -23.67 0.95 1.69
N GLN A 364 -23.88 2.11 1.07
CA GLN A 364 -25.13 2.42 0.37
C GLN A 364 -25.38 1.48 -0.83
N ARG A 365 -24.35 1.21 -1.65
CA ARG A 365 -24.44 0.30 -2.79
C ARG A 365 -24.78 -1.12 -2.35
N ASN A 366 -24.30 -1.55 -1.19
CA ASN A 366 -24.60 -2.85 -0.60
C ASN A 366 -25.98 -2.90 0.08
N GLY A 367 -26.78 -1.81 0.05
CA GLY A 367 -28.15 -1.75 0.54
C GLY A 367 -28.30 -1.53 2.04
N TYR A 368 -27.22 -1.15 2.75
CA TYR A 368 -27.31 -0.82 4.18
C TYR A 368 -28.07 0.49 4.41
N LYS A 369 -28.83 0.53 5.50
CA LYS A 369 -29.43 1.77 6.01
C LYS A 369 -28.45 2.41 6.98
N ILE A 370 -27.70 3.38 6.50
CA ILE A 370 -26.55 3.91 7.23
C ILE A 370 -26.89 5.19 8.01
N LEU A 371 -26.16 5.33 9.11
CA LEU A 371 -25.94 6.60 9.82
C LEU A 371 -24.46 6.96 9.66
N VAL A 372 -24.17 8.25 9.53
CA VAL A 372 -22.81 8.76 9.32
C VAL A 372 -22.51 9.85 10.36
N GLY A 373 -21.40 9.67 11.07
CA GLY A 373 -20.82 10.70 11.92
C GLY A 373 -19.60 11.32 11.22
N LYS A 374 -19.48 12.66 11.30
CA LYS A 374 -18.34 13.42 10.73
C LYS A 374 -17.85 14.47 11.71
N ARG A 375 -16.52 14.55 11.88
CA ARG A 375 -15.91 15.55 12.76
C ARG A 375 -14.63 16.09 12.14
N PRO A 376 -14.48 17.41 11.93
CA PRO A 376 -13.24 17.99 11.42
C PRO A 376 -12.14 17.92 12.49
N MET A 377 -10.88 17.77 12.06
CA MET A 377 -9.72 17.70 12.96
C MET A 377 -9.50 19.01 13.74
N THR A 378 -10.03 20.13 13.29
CA THR A 378 -10.06 21.39 14.05
C THR A 378 -10.80 21.30 15.38
N ARG A 379 -11.65 20.28 15.57
CA ARG A 379 -12.41 20.01 16.80
C ARG A 379 -11.85 18.82 17.59
N VAL A 380 -10.61 18.40 17.32
CA VAL A 380 -9.88 17.33 17.99
C VAL A 380 -8.74 17.96 18.78
N ALA A 381 -8.79 17.90 20.12
CA ALA A 381 -7.84 18.60 21.00
C ALA A 381 -6.38 18.25 20.67
N ARG A 382 -6.07 16.97 20.48
CA ARG A 382 -4.72 16.50 20.14
C ARG A 382 -4.19 17.07 18.81
N ALA A 383 -5.06 17.25 17.82
CA ALA A 383 -4.71 17.89 16.55
C ALA A 383 -4.43 19.39 16.72
N VAL A 384 -5.21 20.07 17.55
CA VAL A 384 -5.04 21.49 17.88
C VAL A 384 -3.71 21.70 18.62
N GLU A 385 -3.41 20.89 19.64
CA GLU A 385 -2.15 20.94 20.40
C GLU A 385 -0.92 20.79 19.50
N LYS A 386 -1.01 19.94 18.47
CA LYS A 386 0.07 19.71 17.51
C LYS A 386 0.08 20.72 16.35
N GLY A 387 -0.91 21.63 16.28
CA GLY A 387 -1.07 22.52 15.13
C GLY A 387 -1.28 21.76 13.80
N GLU A 388 -1.83 20.54 13.87
CA GLU A 388 -2.04 19.60 12.73
C GLU A 388 -3.54 19.34 12.56
N THR A 389 -4.30 20.38 12.22
CA THR A 389 -5.76 20.38 12.21
C THR A 389 -6.39 20.06 10.85
N ASN A 390 -5.58 19.72 9.87
CA ASN A 390 -6.07 19.32 8.55
C ASN A 390 -6.75 17.94 8.61
N GLY A 391 -7.86 17.80 7.86
CA GLY A 391 -8.57 16.53 7.71
C GLY A 391 -9.83 16.40 8.56
N LEU A 392 -10.35 15.19 8.63
CA LEU A 392 -11.59 14.84 9.33
C LEU A 392 -11.61 13.37 9.75
N MET A 393 -12.46 13.08 10.74
CA MET A 393 -12.89 11.74 11.12
C MET A 393 -14.28 11.48 10.53
N LYS A 394 -14.51 10.26 10.07
CA LYS A 394 -15.80 9.80 9.54
C LYS A 394 -16.04 8.37 9.99
N ILE A 395 -17.26 8.07 10.44
CA ILE A 395 -17.69 6.72 10.83
C ILE A 395 -19.05 6.42 10.20
N ILE A 396 -19.24 5.16 9.82
CA ILE A 396 -20.42 4.66 9.13
C ILE A 396 -20.98 3.50 9.94
N VAL A 397 -22.25 3.60 10.33
CA VAL A 397 -22.93 2.62 11.17
C VAL A 397 -24.18 2.13 10.42
N ASP A 398 -24.46 0.83 10.50
CA ASP A 398 -25.75 0.29 10.07
C ASP A 398 -26.82 0.56 11.13
N SER A 399 -27.85 1.31 10.76
CA SER A 399 -28.93 1.68 11.69
C SER A 399 -29.76 0.51 12.20
N GLN A 400 -29.71 -0.66 11.51
CA GLN A 400 -30.47 -1.85 11.88
C GLN A 400 -29.70 -2.75 12.84
N SER A 401 -28.48 -3.13 12.48
CA SER A 401 -27.63 -4.00 13.30
C SER A 401 -26.85 -3.25 14.38
N GLN A 402 -26.82 -1.92 14.33
CA GLN A 402 -26.04 -1.06 15.22
C GLN A 402 -24.51 -1.32 15.13
N GLN A 403 -24.04 -2.01 14.09
CA GLN A 403 -22.64 -2.31 13.88
C GLN A 403 -21.95 -1.22 13.09
N ILE A 404 -20.68 -0.97 13.38
CA ILE A 404 -19.82 -0.11 12.58
C ILE A 404 -19.48 -0.86 11.28
N LEU A 405 -19.84 -0.28 10.15
CA LEU A 405 -19.55 -0.80 8.81
C LEU A 405 -18.19 -0.36 8.30
N GLY A 406 -17.78 0.84 8.69
CA GLY A 406 -16.50 1.38 8.30
C GLY A 406 -16.19 2.74 8.90
N ALA A 407 -14.94 3.17 8.77
CA ALA A 407 -14.48 4.47 9.21
C ALA A 407 -13.28 4.95 8.39
N ALA A 408 -13.10 6.26 8.34
CA ALA A 408 -11.91 6.93 7.84
C ALA A 408 -11.46 7.97 8.87
N ILE A 409 -10.18 7.97 9.21
CA ILE A 409 -9.56 9.01 10.03
C ILE A 409 -8.43 9.61 9.19
N PHE A 410 -8.70 10.75 8.58
CA PHE A 410 -7.71 11.55 7.88
C PHE A 410 -7.28 12.69 8.79
N GLY A 411 -6.12 12.55 9.41
CA GLY A 411 -5.64 13.48 10.43
C GLY A 411 -4.43 12.95 11.18
N THR A 412 -3.86 13.76 12.08
CA THR A 412 -2.70 13.36 12.87
C THR A 412 -2.96 12.05 13.61
N GLY A 413 -2.08 11.05 13.40
CA GLY A 413 -2.22 9.71 13.99
C GLY A 413 -3.41 8.90 13.46
N GLY A 414 -3.99 9.25 12.31
CA GLY A 414 -5.15 8.56 11.74
C GLY A 414 -4.87 7.10 11.39
N ASP A 415 -3.65 6.81 10.96
CA ASP A 415 -3.14 5.45 10.67
C ASP A 415 -3.09 4.55 11.90
N GLU A 416 -2.84 5.10 13.09
CA GLU A 416 -2.87 4.37 14.37
C GLU A 416 -4.26 4.37 15.01
N ALA A 417 -4.95 5.51 15.02
CA ALA A 417 -6.26 5.67 15.65
C ALA A 417 -7.33 4.77 15.02
N ILE A 418 -7.24 4.47 13.72
CA ILE A 418 -8.19 3.61 13.01
C ILE A 418 -8.26 2.18 13.58
N HIS A 419 -7.21 1.71 14.26
CA HIS A 419 -7.16 0.36 14.80
C HIS A 419 -8.15 0.11 15.93
N CYS A 420 -8.56 1.14 16.70
CA CYS A 420 -9.61 0.98 17.71
C CYS A 420 -10.96 0.64 17.05
N VAL A 421 -11.27 1.29 15.93
CA VAL A 421 -12.48 1.01 15.14
C VAL A 421 -12.39 -0.35 14.47
N LEU A 422 -11.24 -0.68 13.87
CA LEU A 422 -11.00 -1.97 13.22
C LEU A 422 -11.21 -3.14 14.18
N GLY A 423 -10.72 -3.04 15.42
CA GLY A 423 -10.94 -4.04 16.47
C GLY A 423 -12.42 -4.24 16.78
N THR A 424 -13.20 -3.16 16.85
CA THR A 424 -14.64 -3.22 17.12
C THR A 424 -15.40 -3.86 15.95
N ILE A 425 -15.02 -3.57 14.70
CA ILE A 425 -15.61 -4.22 13.51
C ILE A 425 -15.36 -5.72 13.54
N TYR A 426 -14.12 -6.16 13.81
CA TYR A 426 -13.78 -7.59 13.93
C TYR A 426 -14.53 -8.30 15.07
N ALA A 427 -14.76 -7.60 16.18
CA ALA A 427 -15.55 -8.12 17.29
C ALA A 427 -17.05 -8.20 16.96
N ARG A 428 -17.51 -7.61 15.85
CA ARG A 428 -18.94 -7.45 15.47
C ARG A 428 -19.76 -6.87 16.60
N ALA A 429 -19.13 -6.01 17.41
CA ALA A 429 -19.78 -5.36 18.55
C ALA A 429 -20.67 -4.20 18.06
N PRO A 430 -21.77 -3.92 18.78
CA PRO A 430 -22.56 -2.71 18.52
C PRO A 430 -21.71 -1.47 18.83
N TYR A 431 -21.95 -0.36 18.12
CA TYR A 431 -21.14 0.85 18.25
C TYR A 431 -21.15 1.46 19.66
N GLN A 432 -22.20 1.20 20.44
CA GLN A 432 -22.34 1.65 21.82
C GLN A 432 -21.20 1.16 22.72
N VAL A 433 -20.54 0.06 22.37
CA VAL A 433 -19.35 -0.41 23.09
C VAL A 433 -18.22 0.64 23.04
N MET A 434 -18.04 1.30 21.92
CA MET A 434 -17.07 2.40 21.79
C MET A 434 -17.61 3.72 22.35
N GLU A 435 -18.88 4.02 22.13
CA GLU A 435 -19.55 5.24 22.59
C GLU A 435 -19.48 5.38 24.12
N HIS A 436 -19.69 4.28 24.84
CA HIS A 436 -19.66 4.24 26.31
C HIS A 436 -18.30 3.94 26.93
N ALA A 437 -17.29 3.67 26.12
CA ALA A 437 -15.96 3.39 26.63
C ALA A 437 -15.23 4.65 27.10
N MET A 438 -14.50 4.56 28.20
CA MET A 438 -13.62 5.63 28.65
C MET A 438 -12.33 5.62 27.85
N HIS A 439 -12.05 6.69 27.15
CA HIS A 439 -10.83 6.87 26.37
C HIS A 439 -9.84 7.79 27.08
N ILE A 440 -8.54 7.63 26.77
CA ILE A 440 -7.46 8.43 27.36
C ILE A 440 -7.43 9.82 26.74
N HIS A 441 -7.40 10.86 27.56
CA HIS A 441 -7.21 12.25 27.16
C HIS A 441 -5.75 12.70 27.35
N PRO A 442 -5.15 13.52 26.43
CA PRO A 442 -5.66 13.90 25.12
C PRO A 442 -5.16 12.94 24.03
N THR A 443 -6.06 12.35 23.27
CA THR A 443 -5.75 11.48 22.12
C THR A 443 -6.70 11.74 20.96
N VAL A 444 -6.39 11.22 19.76
CA VAL A 444 -7.33 11.26 18.63
C VAL A 444 -8.51 10.31 18.87
N CYS A 445 -8.25 9.13 19.43
CA CYS A 445 -9.27 8.09 19.68
C CYS A 445 -10.36 8.54 20.67
N GLU A 446 -10.07 9.44 21.61
CA GLU A 446 -11.08 9.92 22.59
C GLU A 446 -12.27 10.63 21.96
N LEU A 447 -12.13 11.08 20.71
CA LEU A 447 -13.20 11.76 19.98
C LEU A 447 -14.08 10.78 19.19
N VAL A 448 -13.78 9.47 19.18
CA VAL A 448 -14.66 8.46 18.54
C VAL A 448 -16.01 8.35 19.23
N PRO A 449 -16.16 8.33 20.59
CA PRO A 449 -17.45 8.43 21.23
C PRO A 449 -18.25 9.66 20.80
N THR A 450 -17.65 10.83 20.84
CA THR A 450 -18.33 12.07 20.41
C THR A 450 -18.73 12.04 18.93
N LEU A 451 -17.91 11.40 18.08
CA LEU A 451 -18.25 11.18 16.66
C LEU A 451 -19.47 10.27 16.50
N LEU A 452 -19.63 9.29 17.39
CA LEU A 452 -20.80 8.39 17.42
C LEU A 452 -22.06 9.09 17.94
N GLU A 453 -21.94 10.06 18.84
CA GLU A 453 -23.06 10.92 19.28
C GLU A 453 -23.57 11.83 18.13
N GLU A 454 -22.74 12.14 17.14
CA GLU A 454 -23.06 12.98 15.98
C GLU A 454 -23.66 12.18 14.79
N LEU A 455 -24.05 10.91 14.98
CA LEU A 455 -24.62 10.07 13.91
C LEU A 455 -25.93 10.64 13.37
N ALA A 456 -25.99 10.82 12.05
CA ALA A 456 -27.17 11.28 11.33
C ALA A 456 -27.32 10.52 10.00
N PRO A 457 -28.53 10.46 9.42
CA PRO A 457 -28.71 9.99 8.05
C PRO A 457 -27.77 10.75 7.09
N PRO A 458 -27.23 10.09 6.04
CA PRO A 458 -26.40 10.79 5.07
C PRO A 458 -27.18 11.95 4.44
N ALA A 459 -26.47 13.06 4.18
CA ALA A 459 -27.07 14.17 3.43
C ALA A 459 -27.53 13.64 2.06
N SER A 460 -28.73 13.98 1.67
CA SER A 460 -29.22 13.68 0.31
C SER A 460 -28.24 14.28 -0.69
N GLN A 461 -27.69 13.44 -1.56
CA GLN A 461 -26.84 13.93 -2.66
C GLN A 461 -27.71 14.82 -3.56
N PRO A 462 -27.21 16.02 -3.92
CA PRO A 462 -27.96 16.92 -4.79
C PRO A 462 -28.10 16.37 -6.21
#